data_089041d05ba857f227b743cf8f98f3b2
#
_entry.id   089041d05ba857f227b743cf8f98f3b2
#
_cell.length_a   1.000
_cell.length_b   1.000
_cell.length_c   1.000
_cell.angle_alpha   90.00
_cell.angle_beta   90.00
_cell.angle_gamma   90.00
#
_symmetry.space_group_name_H-M   'P 1'
#
loop_
_entity.id
_entity.type
_entity.pdbx_description
1 polymer ?
#
loop_
_entity_poly.entity_id
_entity_poly.type
_entity_poly.pdbx_seq_one_letter_code
_entity_poly.pdbx_strand_id
1 'polypeptide(L)'
;WNSGNRNSGDWNSGDWNSGDCNSGDCNSGDCNSGDWNKTSFSSGVFNTNEAKILMFNKPSDWTFRDWLDSKARYLLNQIKHDLLEWVRSENMTDAEKEQHPEHTTTGGYLKVLDESECGQKWWDSLSYDDKMVIASLPNFDVKIFEEITGIKTGEH
;
A
#
# COMPACT_ATOMS: atom_id res chain seq x y z
N TRP A 1 1.02 2.56 23.99
CA TRP A 1 1.36 1.18 24.31
C TRP A 1 2.84 0.95 24.09
N ASN A 2 3.57 0.58 25.13
CA ASN A 2 4.98 0.23 25.05
C ASN A 2 5.21 -1.18 25.59
N SER A 3 6.13 -1.91 25.00
CA SER A 3 6.69 -3.16 25.50
C SER A 3 8.16 -2.91 25.82
N GLY A 4 8.57 -3.11 27.07
CA GLY A 4 9.90 -2.78 27.55
C GLY A 4 9.90 -1.60 28.51
N ASN A 5 11.08 -1.13 28.90
CA ASN A 5 11.27 -0.15 29.96
C ASN A 5 11.81 1.19 29.45
N ARG A 6 11.49 2.26 30.18
CA ARG A 6 12.07 3.59 29.95
C ARG A 6 11.86 4.16 28.55
N ASN A 7 10.72 3.83 27.94
CA ASN A 7 10.30 4.40 26.67
C ASN A 7 9.55 5.72 26.90
N SER A 8 9.78 6.69 26.01
CA SER A 8 9.03 7.92 25.88
C SER A 8 8.37 7.96 24.51
N GLY A 9 7.07 8.16 24.49
CA GLY A 9 6.24 8.03 23.29
C GLY A 9 5.44 6.75 23.28
N ASP A 10 4.85 6.40 22.13
CA ASP A 10 3.91 5.29 22.01
C ASP A 10 4.40 4.19 21.05
N TRP A 11 3.88 2.99 21.28
CA TRP A 11 4.08 1.82 20.40
C TRP A 11 5.54 1.37 20.25
N ASN A 12 6.38 1.58 21.27
CA ASN A 12 7.75 1.12 21.28
C ASN A 12 7.87 -0.34 21.78
N SER A 13 8.75 -1.10 21.15
CA SER A 13 9.17 -2.44 21.56
C SER A 13 10.68 -2.45 21.80
N GLY A 14 11.10 -2.72 23.02
CA GLY A 14 12.48 -2.59 23.48
C GLY A 14 12.60 -1.54 24.57
N ASP A 15 13.84 -1.20 24.94
CA ASP A 15 14.14 -0.32 26.05
C ASP A 15 14.74 1.03 25.61
N TRP A 16 14.52 2.07 26.39
CA TRP A 16 15.15 3.38 26.21
C TRP A 16 14.85 4.08 24.89
N ASN A 17 13.71 3.86 24.27
CA ASN A 17 13.33 4.57 23.06
C ASN A 17 12.70 5.93 23.39
N SER A 18 12.95 6.93 22.53
CA SER A 18 12.32 8.25 22.54
C SER A 18 11.72 8.53 21.16
N GLY A 19 10.41 8.70 21.12
CA GLY A 19 9.59 8.78 19.91
C GLY A 19 8.64 7.61 19.82
N ASP A 20 8.00 7.43 18.66
CA ASP A 20 6.92 6.47 18.48
C ASP A 20 7.32 5.30 17.54
N CYS A 21 6.70 4.16 17.75
CA CYS A 21 6.80 3.01 16.84
C CYS A 21 8.21 2.46 16.62
N ASN A 22 9.09 2.53 17.63
CA ASN A 22 10.43 1.95 17.53
C ASN A 22 10.45 0.47 17.92
N SER A 23 11.29 -0.31 17.22
CA SER A 23 11.58 -1.71 17.54
C SER A 23 13.07 -1.88 17.71
N GLY A 24 13.51 -2.27 18.92
CA GLY A 24 14.88 -2.30 19.37
C GLY A 24 15.15 -1.29 20.48
N ASP A 25 16.42 -1.05 20.81
CA ASP A 25 16.79 -0.30 22.00
C ASP A 25 17.48 1.04 21.65
N CYS A 26 17.32 2.00 22.55
CA CYS A 26 18.04 3.26 22.52
C CYS A 26 17.86 4.09 21.24
N ASN A 27 16.71 4.01 20.62
CA ASN A 27 16.39 4.84 19.47
C ASN A 27 15.83 6.20 19.87
N SER A 28 16.14 7.24 19.08
CA SER A 28 15.58 8.57 19.18
C SER A 28 15.05 9.01 17.83
N GLY A 29 13.75 9.22 17.76
CA GLY A 29 12.99 9.43 16.53
C GLY A 29 11.92 8.35 16.38
N ASP A 30 11.24 8.34 15.24
CA ASP A 30 10.04 7.53 15.03
C ASP A 30 10.30 6.39 14.04
N CYS A 31 9.61 5.27 14.26
CA CYS A 31 9.56 4.15 13.33
C CYS A 31 10.94 3.58 12.95
N ASN A 32 11.84 3.47 13.93
CA ASN A 32 13.13 2.81 13.72
C ASN A 32 13.03 1.31 14.02
N SER A 33 13.84 0.53 13.30
CA SER A 33 14.04 -0.89 13.54
C SER A 33 15.54 -1.16 13.73
N GLY A 34 15.93 -1.61 14.91
CA GLY A 34 17.33 -1.76 15.33
C GLY A 34 17.67 -0.83 16.48
N ASP A 35 18.95 -0.59 16.71
CA ASP A 35 19.41 0.02 17.96
C ASP A 35 20.21 1.31 17.73
N TRP A 36 20.18 2.19 18.70
CA TRP A 36 21.01 3.39 18.75
C TRP A 36 20.85 4.35 17.56
N ASN A 37 19.68 4.40 16.96
CA ASN A 37 19.43 5.35 15.88
C ASN A 37 18.95 6.71 16.42
N LYS A 38 19.46 7.80 15.84
CA LYS A 38 19.03 9.19 16.09
C LYS A 38 18.45 9.81 14.83
N THR A 39 17.48 9.14 14.26
CA THR A 39 16.73 9.57 13.08
C THR A 39 15.40 8.83 13.06
N SER A 40 14.57 9.09 12.06
CA SER A 40 13.31 8.37 11.87
C SER A 40 13.40 7.46 10.64
N PHE A 41 12.54 6.44 10.61
CA PHE A 41 12.42 5.51 9.48
C PHE A 41 13.74 4.81 9.10
N SER A 42 14.57 4.51 10.08
CA SER A 42 15.85 3.82 9.87
C SER A 42 15.78 2.36 10.25
N SER A 43 16.44 1.53 9.46
CA SER A 43 16.66 0.13 9.79
C SER A 43 18.18 -0.11 9.94
N GLY A 44 18.60 -0.57 11.11
CA GLY A 44 20.02 -0.80 11.40
C GLY A 44 20.47 -0.18 12.71
N VAL A 45 21.77 0.18 12.79
CA VAL A 45 22.42 0.57 14.04
C VAL A 45 23.29 1.82 13.83
N PHE A 46 23.22 2.75 14.80
CA PHE A 46 23.99 4.00 14.81
C PHE A 46 23.75 4.92 13.60
N ASN A 47 22.51 4.99 13.09
CA ASN A 47 22.18 5.89 12.01
C ASN A 47 21.76 7.28 12.54
N THR A 48 22.19 8.32 11.85
CA THR A 48 21.87 9.72 12.14
C THR A 48 21.17 10.43 10.99
N ASN A 49 21.09 9.77 9.83
CA ASN A 49 20.40 10.28 8.65
C ASN A 49 19.27 9.32 8.25
N GLU A 50 18.19 9.88 7.78
CA GLU A 50 17.08 9.10 7.22
C GLU A 50 17.55 8.31 6.00
N ALA A 51 17.27 7.01 5.99
CA ALA A 51 17.75 6.12 4.94
C ALA A 51 17.00 6.36 3.62
N LYS A 52 17.70 6.25 2.50
CA LYS A 52 17.09 6.14 1.19
C LYS A 52 16.42 4.79 1.03
N ILE A 53 15.23 4.77 0.43
CA ILE A 53 14.43 3.55 0.29
C ILE A 53 14.68 2.86 -1.05
N LEU A 54 14.47 1.55 -1.05
CA LEU A 54 14.36 0.80 -2.30
C LEU A 54 12.96 1.02 -2.89
N MET A 55 12.92 1.25 -4.19
CA MET A 55 11.67 1.31 -4.95
C MET A 55 11.81 0.38 -6.17
N PHE A 56 10.83 -0.48 -6.37
CA PHE A 56 10.86 -1.50 -7.44
C PHE A 56 12.17 -2.32 -7.42
N ASN A 57 12.55 -2.78 -6.22
CA ASN A 57 13.75 -3.59 -5.96
C ASN A 57 15.11 -2.90 -6.24
N LYS A 58 15.11 -1.59 -6.48
CA LYS A 58 16.31 -0.82 -6.82
C LYS A 58 16.48 0.37 -5.86
N PRO A 59 17.72 0.79 -5.57
CA PRO A 59 17.97 2.00 -4.80
C PRO A 59 17.30 3.23 -5.44
N SER A 60 16.73 4.08 -4.60
CA SER A 60 16.14 5.36 -5.03
C SER A 60 16.78 6.51 -4.25
N ASP A 61 16.56 7.74 -4.72
CA ASP A 61 16.94 8.96 -4.00
C ASP A 61 15.90 9.40 -2.97
N TRP A 62 14.79 8.70 -2.87
CA TRP A 62 13.72 9.01 -1.95
C TRP A 62 13.99 8.44 -0.56
N THR A 63 13.56 9.20 0.46
CA THR A 63 13.36 8.70 1.83
C THR A 63 11.95 8.15 1.97
N PHE A 64 11.66 7.46 3.08
CA PHE A 64 10.29 7.01 3.36
C PHE A 64 9.33 8.20 3.55
N ARG A 65 9.83 9.33 4.04
CA ARG A 65 9.05 10.57 4.17
C ARG A 65 8.63 11.12 2.79
N ASP A 66 9.53 11.11 1.81
CA ASP A 66 9.18 11.51 0.43
C ASP A 66 8.04 10.65 -0.13
N TRP A 67 8.05 9.35 0.16
CA TRP A 67 6.93 8.47 -0.17
C TRP A 67 5.65 8.85 0.55
N LEU A 68 5.69 9.10 1.87
CA LEU A 68 4.52 9.46 2.67
C LEU A 68 3.84 10.73 2.16
N ASP A 69 4.61 11.71 1.71
CA ASP A 69 4.14 13.00 1.23
C ASP A 69 3.84 13.02 -0.28
N SER A 70 4.04 11.89 -0.96
CA SER A 70 3.89 11.83 -2.42
C SER A 70 2.44 11.83 -2.87
N LYS A 71 2.19 12.45 -4.03
CA LYS A 71 0.89 12.38 -4.71
C LYS A 71 0.54 10.95 -5.12
N ALA A 72 1.54 10.13 -5.49
CA ALA A 72 1.32 8.73 -5.85
C ALA A 72 0.70 7.93 -4.69
N ARG A 73 1.24 8.07 -3.47
CA ARG A 73 0.66 7.45 -2.27
C ARG A 73 -0.76 7.94 -2.00
N TYR A 74 -1.00 9.25 -2.12
CA TYR A 74 -2.34 9.81 -1.96
C TYR A 74 -3.35 9.18 -2.94
N LEU A 75 -2.97 9.03 -4.21
CA LEU A 75 -3.80 8.40 -5.24
C LEU A 75 -4.08 6.92 -4.92
N LEU A 76 -3.05 6.15 -4.56
CA LEU A 76 -3.17 4.73 -4.22
C LEU A 76 -4.06 4.49 -3.00
N ASN A 77 -4.01 5.40 -2.02
CA ASN A 77 -4.87 5.32 -0.83
C ASN A 77 -6.36 5.58 -1.13
N GLN A 78 -6.72 6.00 -2.35
CA GLN A 78 -8.10 6.17 -2.77
C GLN A 78 -8.73 4.87 -3.31
N ILE A 79 -7.96 3.80 -3.44
CA ILE A 79 -8.49 2.50 -3.85
C ILE A 79 -9.49 2.03 -2.79
N LYS A 80 -10.73 1.78 -3.21
CA LYS A 80 -11.77 1.22 -2.34
C LYS A 80 -11.69 -0.30 -2.40
N HIS A 81 -11.71 -0.96 -1.25
CA HIS A 81 -11.54 -2.41 -1.14
C HIS A 81 -12.85 -3.19 -0.96
N ASP A 82 -13.98 -2.51 -1.00
CA ASP A 82 -15.32 -3.07 -0.69
C ASP A 82 -16.38 -2.73 -1.76
N LEU A 83 -15.95 -2.65 -3.02
CA LEU A 83 -16.87 -2.31 -4.10
C LEU A 83 -17.83 -3.45 -4.41
N LEU A 84 -19.08 -3.09 -4.66
CA LEU A 84 -20.14 -3.97 -5.11
C LEU A 84 -20.50 -3.63 -6.56
N GLU A 85 -20.76 -4.65 -7.35
CA GLU A 85 -21.20 -4.51 -8.74
C GLU A 85 -22.43 -5.35 -9.02
N TRP A 86 -23.43 -4.76 -9.68
CA TRP A 86 -24.57 -5.52 -10.17
C TRP A 86 -24.20 -6.22 -11.48
N VAL A 87 -24.18 -7.56 -11.45
CA VAL A 87 -23.93 -8.39 -12.62
C VAL A 87 -25.27 -8.87 -13.17
N ARG A 88 -25.61 -8.47 -14.40
CA ARG A 88 -26.83 -8.90 -15.08
C ARG A 88 -26.74 -10.36 -15.49
N SER A 89 -27.89 -11.08 -15.49
CA SER A 89 -27.95 -12.50 -15.86
C SER A 89 -27.30 -12.84 -17.19
N GLU A 90 -27.37 -11.95 -18.17
CA GLU A 90 -26.77 -12.11 -19.49
C GLU A 90 -25.25 -12.10 -19.47
N ASN A 91 -24.63 -11.46 -18.47
CA ASN A 91 -23.20 -11.32 -18.29
C ASN A 91 -22.61 -12.31 -17.26
N MET A 92 -23.46 -13.13 -16.64
CA MET A 92 -23.04 -14.11 -15.64
C MET A 92 -22.43 -15.33 -16.31
N THR A 93 -21.34 -15.85 -15.72
CA THR A 93 -20.78 -17.16 -16.06
C THR A 93 -21.72 -18.27 -15.59
N ASP A 94 -21.52 -19.49 -16.14
CA ASP A 94 -22.35 -20.64 -15.73
C ASP A 94 -22.19 -20.97 -14.25
N ALA A 95 -20.96 -20.85 -13.69
CA ALA A 95 -20.70 -21.05 -12.28
C ALA A 95 -21.41 -20.00 -11.40
N GLU A 96 -21.44 -18.74 -11.81
CA GLU A 96 -22.18 -17.68 -11.11
C GLU A 96 -23.68 -17.93 -11.15
N LYS A 97 -24.23 -18.42 -12.25
CA LYS A 97 -25.66 -18.78 -12.37
C LYS A 97 -26.04 -19.93 -11.45
N GLU A 98 -25.15 -20.91 -11.28
CA GLU A 98 -25.36 -22.02 -10.33
C GLU A 98 -25.33 -21.55 -8.87
N GLN A 99 -24.45 -20.59 -8.54
CA GLN A 99 -24.33 -20.05 -7.19
C GLN A 99 -25.44 -19.06 -6.86
N HIS A 100 -26.02 -18.40 -7.85
CA HIS A 100 -27.05 -17.38 -7.72
C HIS A 100 -28.29 -17.69 -8.58
N PRO A 101 -29.02 -18.78 -8.29
CA PRO A 101 -30.17 -19.21 -9.08
C PRO A 101 -31.29 -18.16 -9.10
N GLU A 102 -31.33 -17.25 -8.12
CA GLU A 102 -32.26 -16.13 -8.06
C GLU A 102 -32.13 -15.14 -9.23
N HIS A 103 -31.00 -15.18 -9.97
CA HIS A 103 -30.75 -14.29 -11.12
C HIS A 103 -31.88 -14.37 -12.17
N THR A 104 -32.58 -15.49 -12.26
CA THR A 104 -33.71 -15.68 -13.20
C THR A 104 -34.88 -14.79 -12.86
N THR A 105 -35.07 -14.45 -11.59
CA THR A 105 -36.17 -13.60 -11.08
C THR A 105 -35.71 -12.16 -10.89
N THR A 106 -34.49 -11.96 -10.37
CA THR A 106 -33.94 -10.64 -10.07
C THR A 106 -33.28 -9.96 -11.27
N GLY A 107 -32.95 -10.73 -12.31
CA GLY A 107 -32.24 -10.24 -13.50
C GLY A 107 -30.72 -10.16 -13.34
N GLY A 108 -30.20 -10.64 -12.23
CA GLY A 108 -28.76 -10.63 -11.92
C GLY A 108 -28.49 -10.86 -10.44
N TYR A 109 -27.28 -10.57 -10.01
CA TYR A 109 -26.85 -10.64 -8.61
C TYR A 109 -25.88 -9.52 -8.24
N LEU A 110 -25.69 -9.27 -6.96
CA LEU A 110 -24.73 -8.30 -6.44
C LEU A 110 -23.41 -8.99 -6.14
N LYS A 111 -22.39 -8.69 -6.95
CA LYS A 111 -21.04 -9.24 -6.81
C LYS A 111 -20.19 -8.35 -5.89
N VAL A 112 -19.52 -8.97 -4.94
CA VAL A 112 -18.43 -8.33 -4.18
C VAL A 112 -17.15 -8.43 -5.02
N LEU A 113 -16.54 -7.29 -5.34
CA LEU A 113 -15.30 -7.26 -6.11
C LEU A 113 -14.12 -7.62 -5.21
N ASP A 114 -13.17 -8.38 -5.76
CA ASP A 114 -11.89 -8.62 -5.10
C ASP A 114 -10.95 -7.41 -5.16
N GLU A 115 -9.82 -7.47 -4.47
CA GLU A 115 -8.87 -6.35 -4.39
C GLU A 115 -8.33 -5.94 -5.77
N SER A 116 -8.07 -6.91 -6.66
CA SER A 116 -7.55 -6.62 -7.98
C SER A 116 -8.61 -5.98 -8.90
N GLU A 117 -9.85 -6.43 -8.80
CA GLU A 117 -10.99 -5.82 -9.51
C GLU A 117 -11.25 -4.40 -9.02
N CYS A 118 -11.19 -4.16 -7.71
CA CYS A 118 -11.30 -2.83 -7.11
C CYS A 118 -10.17 -1.91 -7.58
N GLY A 119 -8.94 -2.42 -7.57
CA GLY A 119 -7.77 -1.72 -8.05
C GLY A 119 -7.87 -1.36 -9.53
N GLN A 120 -8.34 -2.31 -10.37
CA GLN A 120 -8.51 -2.07 -11.80
C GLN A 120 -9.56 -0.99 -12.08
N LYS A 121 -10.71 -1.01 -11.40
CA LYS A 121 -11.73 0.05 -11.54
C LYS A 121 -11.18 1.43 -11.16
N TRP A 122 -10.43 1.49 -10.09
CA TRP A 122 -9.77 2.73 -9.68
C TRP A 122 -8.78 3.20 -10.75
N TRP A 123 -7.90 2.32 -11.25
CA TRP A 123 -6.93 2.64 -12.30
C TRP A 123 -7.60 3.16 -13.58
N ASP A 124 -8.66 2.49 -14.02
CA ASP A 124 -9.39 2.86 -15.22
C ASP A 124 -10.10 4.23 -15.08
N SER A 125 -10.43 4.62 -13.87
CA SER A 125 -11.05 5.91 -13.54
C SER A 125 -10.07 7.08 -13.47
N LEU A 126 -8.75 6.81 -13.35
CA LEU A 126 -7.73 7.85 -13.24
C LEU A 126 -7.57 8.62 -14.55
N SER A 127 -7.30 9.92 -14.41
CA SER A 127 -6.83 10.74 -15.54
C SER A 127 -5.46 10.28 -16.04
N TYR A 128 -5.12 10.63 -17.26
CA TYR A 128 -3.79 10.37 -17.81
C TYR A 128 -2.69 10.97 -16.92
N ASP A 129 -2.89 12.20 -16.44
CA ASP A 129 -1.91 12.88 -15.59
C ASP A 129 -1.69 12.16 -14.26
N ASP A 130 -2.74 11.62 -13.65
CA ASP A 130 -2.63 10.86 -12.40
C ASP A 130 -1.95 9.50 -12.61
N LYS A 131 -2.20 8.83 -13.74
CA LYS A 131 -1.45 7.63 -14.14
C LYS A 131 0.04 7.94 -14.32
N MET A 132 0.36 9.07 -14.93
CA MET A 132 1.74 9.53 -15.10
C MET A 132 2.43 9.85 -13.77
N VAL A 133 1.72 10.33 -12.75
CA VAL A 133 2.27 10.51 -11.40
C VAL A 133 2.79 9.19 -10.84
N ILE A 134 2.05 8.11 -11.02
CA ILE A 134 2.45 6.78 -10.57
C ILE A 134 3.59 6.22 -11.42
N ALA A 135 3.49 6.34 -12.75
CA ALA A 135 4.53 5.88 -13.67
C ALA A 135 5.85 6.66 -13.56
N SER A 136 5.83 7.86 -12.97
CA SER A 136 7.03 8.67 -12.71
C SER A 136 7.73 8.38 -11.38
N LEU A 137 7.24 7.43 -10.60
CA LEU A 137 7.92 6.99 -9.39
C LEU A 137 9.35 6.50 -9.72
N PRO A 138 10.34 6.76 -8.85
CA PRO A 138 11.69 6.27 -9.07
C PRO A 138 11.73 4.77 -9.36
N ASN A 139 12.43 4.39 -10.42
CA ASN A 139 12.59 3.00 -10.85
C ASN A 139 11.29 2.28 -11.22
N PHE A 140 10.22 3.02 -11.55
CA PHE A 140 8.94 2.40 -11.85
C PHE A 140 9.11 1.21 -12.82
N ASP A 141 8.52 0.08 -12.45
CA ASP A 141 8.53 -1.14 -13.24
C ASP A 141 7.10 -1.68 -13.33
N VAL A 142 6.57 -1.67 -14.53
CA VAL A 142 5.17 -2.05 -14.81
C VAL A 142 4.88 -3.49 -14.40
N LYS A 143 5.84 -4.40 -14.58
CA LYS A 143 5.64 -5.81 -14.23
C LYS A 143 5.53 -6.01 -12.73
N ILE A 144 6.40 -5.33 -11.96
CA ILE A 144 6.36 -5.36 -10.50
C ILE A 144 5.08 -4.70 -9.99
N PHE A 145 4.68 -3.57 -10.60
CA PHE A 145 3.43 -2.90 -10.24
C PHE A 145 2.22 -3.80 -10.47
N GLU A 146 2.12 -4.43 -11.63
CA GLU A 146 1.04 -5.37 -11.96
C GLU A 146 1.06 -6.63 -11.07
N GLU A 147 2.25 -7.16 -10.75
CA GLU A 147 2.42 -8.32 -9.87
C GLU A 147 1.87 -8.05 -8.46
N ILE A 148 2.19 -6.87 -7.89
CA ILE A 148 1.81 -6.50 -6.53
C ILE A 148 0.33 -6.11 -6.45
N THR A 149 -0.16 -5.33 -7.42
CA THR A 149 -1.50 -4.73 -7.34
C THR A 149 -2.59 -5.54 -8.03
N GLY A 150 -2.21 -6.43 -8.95
CA GLY A 150 -3.14 -7.10 -9.87
C GLY A 150 -3.71 -6.19 -10.97
N ILE A 151 -3.37 -4.89 -10.95
CA ILE A 151 -3.86 -3.90 -11.92
C ILE A 151 -3.12 -4.08 -13.25
N LYS A 152 -3.88 -4.11 -14.35
CA LYS A 152 -3.33 -4.12 -15.70
C LYS A 152 -3.27 -2.70 -16.24
N THR A 153 -2.07 -2.23 -16.52
CA THR A 153 -1.86 -0.84 -16.97
C THR A 153 -2.22 -0.64 -18.44
N GLY A 154 -2.23 -1.70 -19.23
CA GLY A 154 -2.50 -1.67 -20.68
C GLY A 154 -1.33 -1.13 -21.52
N GLU A 155 -0.21 -0.80 -20.88
CA GLU A 155 1.02 -0.42 -21.57
C GLU A 155 1.89 -1.67 -21.80
N HIS A 156 2.11 -2.00 -23.05
CA HIS A 156 3.01 -3.07 -23.50
C HIS A 156 4.24 -2.48 -24.19
#